data_e0327fb42d50db9283e2d13fcc91c9b2
#
_entry.id   e0327fb42d50db9283e2d13fcc91c9b2
#
_cell.length_a   1.000
_cell.length_b   1.000
_cell.length_c   1.000
_cell.angle_alpha   90.00
_cell.angle_beta   90.00
_cell.angle_gamma   90.00
#
_symmetry.space_group_name_H-M   'P 1'
#
loop_
_entity.id
_entity.type
_entity.pdbx_description
1 polymer ?
#
loop_
_entity_poly.entity_id
_entity_poly.type
_entity_poly.pdbx_seq_one_letter_code
_entity_poly.pdbx_strand_id
1 'polypeptide(L)'
;EKKQLDNWIKTSPQHEEFFNRLRTSASFRKRYEAYTQINSHQAWKHFKKKYCQVSVTSILLKYAAILILPIIIAAGGWYFYIASEKQISDNLALGDAIQPGIPKATLILAGNDKQSLTPTYPTPVKVNHSTTAIAQNGALIYPSTPNINIDISQKQQPEIVEKNTLTTEQGNEFRVTFEDGTTVHLNYNTEIRYPVKFSKTKRTAYLKGEAYFKIAKDARPFYVVTDQGIIKQYGTEFNVNTFTSGR
;
A
#
# COMPACT_ATOMS: atom_id res chain seq x y z
N GLU A 1 33.42 10.17 9.18
CA GLU A 1 33.56 11.64 9.04
C GLU A 1 34.96 12.00 8.52
N LYS A 2 36.07 11.59 9.17
CA LYS A 2 37.43 11.93 8.71
C LYS A 2 37.72 11.49 7.28
N LYS A 3 37.34 10.24 6.91
CA LYS A 3 37.50 9.73 5.54
C LYS A 3 36.65 10.50 4.51
N GLN A 4 35.49 10.98 4.89
CA GLN A 4 34.62 11.79 4.02
C GLN A 4 35.21 13.18 3.77
N LEU A 5 35.78 13.79 4.80
CA LEU A 5 36.50 15.06 4.70
C LEU A 5 37.74 14.92 3.80
N ASP A 6 38.53 13.88 4.01
CA ASP A 6 39.75 13.63 3.19
C ASP A 6 39.39 13.40 1.71
N ASN A 7 38.27 12.69 1.44
CA ASN A 7 37.78 12.54 0.07
C ASN A 7 37.32 13.88 -0.53
N TRP A 8 36.56 14.66 0.23
CA TRP A 8 36.06 15.97 -0.23
C TRP A 8 37.19 16.91 -0.56
N ILE A 9 38.25 16.96 0.26
CA ILE A 9 39.47 17.78 0.01
C ILE A 9 40.13 17.37 -1.32
N LYS A 10 40.22 16.06 -1.59
CA LYS A 10 40.89 15.52 -2.80
C LYS A 10 40.07 15.67 -4.08
N THR A 11 38.78 15.99 -3.98
CA THR A 11 37.86 16.03 -5.14
C THR A 11 38.09 17.26 -6.03
N SER A 12 38.65 18.34 -5.51
CA SER A 12 38.91 19.57 -6.28
C SER A 12 40.05 20.38 -5.66
N PRO A 13 40.95 20.97 -6.49
CA PRO A 13 41.97 21.91 -6.02
C PRO A 13 41.38 23.10 -5.22
N GLN A 14 40.20 23.54 -5.57
CA GLN A 14 39.50 24.63 -4.89
C GLN A 14 39.08 24.22 -3.46
N HIS A 15 38.72 22.96 -3.22
CA HIS A 15 38.42 22.45 -1.88
C HIS A 15 39.65 22.40 -1.00
N GLU A 16 40.80 22.02 -1.56
CA GLU A 16 42.06 21.99 -0.85
C GLU A 16 42.54 23.41 -0.47
N GLU A 17 42.42 24.37 -1.37
CA GLU A 17 42.71 25.79 -1.10
C GLU A 17 41.79 26.35 -0.03
N PHE A 18 40.50 26.12 -0.11
CA PHE A 18 39.53 26.57 0.88
C PHE A 18 39.82 25.97 2.27
N PHE A 19 40.10 24.67 2.33
CA PHE A 19 40.44 24.00 3.59
C PHE A 19 41.73 24.56 4.21
N ASN A 20 42.79 24.78 3.38
CA ASN A 20 44.05 25.36 3.82
C ASN A 20 43.87 26.78 4.30
N ARG A 21 43.05 27.58 3.65
CA ARG A 21 42.72 28.96 4.06
C ARG A 21 41.98 29.00 5.40
N LEU A 22 41.07 28.08 5.64
CA LEU A 22 40.40 27.94 6.94
C LEU A 22 41.41 27.50 8.03
N ARG A 23 42.27 26.55 7.75
CA ARG A 23 43.29 26.02 8.69
C ARG A 23 44.32 27.07 9.09
N THR A 24 44.67 27.97 8.18
CA THR A 24 45.69 29.01 8.40
C THR A 24 45.08 30.26 9.04
N SER A 25 43.75 30.37 9.09
CA SER A 25 43.09 31.55 9.70
C SER A 25 43.36 31.60 11.21
N ALA A 26 44.04 32.66 11.65
CA ALA A 26 44.31 32.88 13.08
C ALA A 26 43.06 32.89 13.96
N SER A 27 41.95 33.35 13.41
CA SER A 27 40.65 33.37 14.10
C SER A 27 40.07 31.96 14.28
N PHE A 28 40.25 31.07 13.28
CA PHE A 28 39.82 29.70 13.37
C PHE A 28 40.68 28.91 14.37
N ARG A 29 42.01 29.08 14.32
CA ARG A 29 42.94 28.46 15.26
C ARG A 29 42.60 28.85 16.70
N LYS A 30 42.39 30.15 16.98
CA LYS A 30 42.04 30.64 18.31
C LYS A 30 40.70 30.07 18.82
N ARG A 31 39.70 29.93 17.95
CA ARG A 31 38.42 29.31 18.30
C ARG A 31 38.54 27.80 18.54
N TYR A 32 39.31 27.12 17.74
CA TYR A 32 39.55 25.70 17.89
C TYR A 32 40.29 25.35 19.17
N GLU A 33 41.34 26.12 19.51
CA GLU A 33 42.07 26.01 20.77
C GLU A 33 41.17 26.26 21.98
N ALA A 34 40.35 27.31 21.92
CA ALA A 34 39.37 27.59 22.97
C ALA A 34 38.35 26.48 23.14
N TYR A 35 37.91 25.86 22.03
CA TYR A 35 36.97 24.75 22.05
C TYR A 35 37.59 23.45 22.63
N THR A 36 38.82 23.16 22.29
CA THR A 36 39.53 21.95 22.78
C THR A 36 39.90 22.06 24.25
N GLN A 37 40.01 23.26 24.81
CA GLN A 37 40.28 23.48 26.23
C GLN A 37 39.03 23.36 27.12
N ILE A 38 37.84 23.27 26.55
CA ILE A 38 36.62 23.11 27.31
C ILE A 38 36.52 21.69 27.85
N ASN A 39 36.87 21.52 29.12
CA ASN A 39 36.63 20.27 29.81
C ASN A 39 35.16 20.19 30.22
N SER A 40 34.35 19.61 29.38
CA SER A 40 32.90 19.46 29.59
C SER A 40 32.57 18.72 30.88
N HIS A 41 33.43 17.79 31.31
CA HIS A 41 33.23 17.05 32.54
C HIS A 41 33.44 17.92 33.80
N GLN A 42 34.43 18.80 33.80
CA GLN A 42 34.65 19.76 34.90
C GLN A 42 33.57 20.83 34.92
N ALA A 43 33.19 21.38 33.74
CA ALA A 43 32.11 22.32 33.65
C ALA A 43 30.79 21.77 34.15
N TRP A 44 30.48 20.51 33.80
CA TRP A 44 29.30 19.79 34.29
C TRP A 44 29.34 19.54 35.81
N LYS A 45 30.49 19.18 36.34
CA LYS A 45 30.68 18.99 37.79
C LYS A 45 30.47 20.27 38.59
N HIS A 46 30.97 21.40 38.07
CA HIS A 46 30.76 22.74 38.66
C HIS A 46 29.30 23.17 38.61
N PHE A 47 28.66 22.95 37.46
CA PHE A 47 27.24 23.25 37.29
C PHE A 47 26.39 22.44 38.26
N LYS A 48 26.63 21.13 38.34
CA LYS A 48 25.92 20.25 39.26
C LYS A 48 26.09 20.63 40.73
N LYS A 49 27.30 21.05 41.14
CA LYS A 49 27.58 21.49 42.50
C LYS A 49 26.92 22.83 42.84
N LYS A 50 26.81 23.74 41.85
CA LYS A 50 26.27 25.08 42.11
C LYS A 50 24.74 25.13 42.03
N TYR A 51 24.10 24.31 41.18
CA TYR A 51 22.67 24.42 40.92
C TYR A 51 21.83 23.21 41.35
N CYS A 52 22.43 22.05 41.59
CA CYS A 52 21.70 20.85 41.95
C CYS A 52 21.79 20.46 43.44
N GLN A 53 22.37 21.30 44.31
CA GLN A 53 22.41 21.06 45.77
C GLN A 53 21.25 21.71 46.50
N VAL A 54 20.07 21.68 45.95
CA VAL A 54 18.88 22.04 46.74
C VAL A 54 18.36 20.74 47.36
N SER A 55 18.37 20.71 48.67
CA SER A 55 17.75 19.61 49.43
C SER A 55 16.23 19.67 49.21
N VAL A 56 15.80 18.97 48.15
CA VAL A 56 14.39 18.90 47.76
C VAL A 56 13.52 18.33 48.87
N THR A 57 14.12 17.49 49.73
CA THR A 57 13.43 16.82 50.84
C THR A 57 12.89 17.80 51.90
N SER A 58 13.63 18.86 52.23
CA SER A 58 13.18 19.84 53.24
C SER A 58 12.07 20.77 52.70
N ILE A 59 12.03 21.02 51.39
CA ILE A 59 10.98 21.80 50.76
C ILE A 59 9.72 20.93 50.57
N LEU A 60 9.91 19.67 50.16
CA LEU A 60 8.81 18.70 50.00
C LEU A 60 8.07 18.45 51.33
N LEU A 61 8.79 18.34 52.44
CA LEU A 61 8.19 18.14 53.79
C LEU A 61 7.38 19.35 54.27
N LYS A 62 7.80 20.58 53.93
CA LYS A 62 7.07 21.80 54.33
C LYS A 62 5.82 22.08 53.51
N TYR A 63 5.80 21.63 52.23
CA TYR A 63 4.71 21.89 51.30
C TYR A 63 4.08 20.61 50.76
N ALA A 64 4.25 19.50 51.46
CA ALA A 64 3.78 18.18 51.01
C ALA A 64 2.27 18.18 50.62
N ALA A 65 1.44 18.87 51.40
CA ALA A 65 0.01 18.97 51.10
C ALA A 65 -0.29 19.73 49.82
N ILE A 66 0.48 20.79 49.51
CA ILE A 66 0.31 21.61 48.32
C ILE A 66 0.80 20.85 47.06
N LEU A 67 1.80 19.96 47.22
CA LEU A 67 2.35 19.19 46.12
C LEU A 67 1.54 17.90 45.83
N ILE A 68 0.94 17.32 46.87
CA ILE A 68 0.14 16.08 46.75
C ILE A 68 -1.18 16.36 46.01
N LEU A 69 -1.82 17.49 46.28
CA LEU A 69 -3.14 17.82 45.74
C LEU A 69 -3.15 17.92 44.18
N PRO A 70 -2.21 18.64 43.54
CA PRO A 70 -2.12 18.65 42.05
C PRO A 70 -1.74 17.27 41.47
N ILE A 71 -0.96 16.45 42.18
CA ILE A 71 -0.63 15.09 41.73
C ILE A 71 -1.86 14.20 41.73
N ILE A 72 -2.70 14.31 42.77
CA ILE A 72 -3.98 13.56 42.83
C ILE A 72 -4.92 14.03 41.71
N ILE A 73 -5.01 15.34 41.47
CA ILE A 73 -5.83 15.89 40.38
C ILE A 73 -5.29 15.43 39.00
N ALA A 74 -3.98 15.48 38.80
CA ALA A 74 -3.34 15.03 37.58
C ALA A 74 -3.52 13.51 37.38
N ALA A 75 -3.32 12.70 38.41
CA ALA A 75 -3.52 11.26 38.35
C ALA A 75 -5.00 10.89 38.15
N GLY A 76 -5.91 11.58 38.82
CA GLY A 76 -7.36 11.42 38.61
C GLY A 76 -7.79 11.85 37.24
N GLY A 77 -7.31 12.99 36.74
CA GLY A 77 -7.56 13.46 35.38
C GLY A 77 -6.98 12.53 34.32
N TRP A 78 -5.76 12.03 34.55
CA TRP A 78 -5.12 11.03 33.68
C TRP A 78 -5.90 9.71 33.66
N TYR A 79 -6.33 9.24 34.82
CA TYR A 79 -7.17 8.03 34.92
C TYR A 79 -8.50 8.21 34.20
N PHE A 80 -9.15 9.38 34.41
CA PHE A 80 -10.42 9.71 33.73
C PHE A 80 -10.22 9.87 32.21
N TYR A 81 -9.10 10.45 31.77
CA TYR A 81 -8.75 10.57 30.35
C TYR A 81 -8.57 9.20 29.71
N ILE A 82 -7.79 8.29 30.33
CA ILE A 82 -7.63 6.91 29.82
C ILE A 82 -8.92 6.12 29.86
N ALA A 83 -9.75 6.30 30.92
CA ALA A 83 -11.04 5.62 31.02
C ALA A 83 -12.03 6.15 29.96
N SER A 84 -11.96 7.43 29.65
CA SER A 84 -12.78 8.06 28.61
C SER A 84 -12.36 7.63 27.19
N GLU A 85 -11.05 7.47 26.95
CA GLU A 85 -10.57 6.95 25.66
C GLU A 85 -11.04 5.51 25.38
N LYS A 86 -11.09 4.66 26.42
CA LYS A 86 -11.65 3.29 26.25
C LYS A 86 -13.13 3.29 25.87
N GLN A 87 -13.94 4.18 26.44
CA GLN A 87 -15.35 4.26 26.07
C GLN A 87 -15.55 4.86 24.66
N ILE A 88 -14.69 5.78 24.24
CA ILE A 88 -14.75 6.37 22.88
C ILE A 88 -14.32 5.35 21.84
N SER A 89 -13.28 4.55 22.10
CA SER A 89 -12.83 3.51 21.16
C SER A 89 -13.85 2.37 21.03
N ASP A 90 -14.55 1.99 22.09
CA ASP A 90 -15.57 0.95 22.03
C ASP A 90 -16.85 1.43 21.29
N ASN A 91 -17.20 2.72 21.40
CA ASN A 91 -18.34 3.30 20.68
C ASN A 91 -18.01 3.64 19.21
N LEU A 92 -16.74 3.98 18.90
CA LEU A 92 -16.28 4.15 17.51
C LEU A 92 -16.07 2.80 16.82
N ALA A 93 -15.72 1.76 17.56
CA ALA A 93 -15.57 0.41 17.00
C ALA A 93 -16.90 -0.24 16.59
N LEU A 94 -18.05 0.24 17.11
CA LEU A 94 -19.36 -0.30 16.74
C LEU A 94 -20.07 0.49 15.62
N GLY A 95 -19.62 1.70 15.30
CA GLY A 95 -20.36 2.58 14.35
C GLY A 95 -19.80 2.62 12.94
N ASP A 96 -18.46 2.55 12.77
CA ASP A 96 -17.80 2.78 11.49
C ASP A 96 -16.56 1.89 11.28
N ALA A 97 -16.57 0.66 11.76
CA ALA A 97 -15.57 -0.29 11.31
C ALA A 97 -15.75 -0.44 9.80
N ILE A 98 -14.79 0.10 9.03
CA ILE A 98 -14.71 -0.15 7.58
C ILE A 98 -14.66 -1.67 7.43
N GLN A 99 -15.79 -2.26 7.07
CA GLN A 99 -15.85 -3.69 6.85
C GLN A 99 -15.16 -3.98 5.53
N PRO A 100 -14.29 -4.98 5.48
CA PRO A 100 -13.72 -5.43 4.22
C PRO A 100 -14.85 -5.81 3.27
N GLY A 101 -14.63 -5.61 1.96
CA GLY A 101 -15.59 -5.98 0.93
C GLY A 101 -15.99 -7.45 1.05
N ILE A 102 -17.25 -7.71 0.86
CA ILE A 102 -17.76 -9.09 0.87
C ILE A 102 -17.34 -9.74 -0.46
N PRO A 103 -16.71 -10.92 -0.44
CA PRO A 103 -16.30 -11.62 -1.66
C PRO A 103 -17.53 -12.19 -2.39
N LYS A 104 -18.23 -11.34 -3.14
CA LYS A 104 -19.44 -11.69 -3.89
C LYS A 104 -19.43 -11.03 -5.26
N ALA A 105 -19.79 -11.79 -6.30
CA ALA A 105 -19.93 -11.30 -7.66
C ALA A 105 -21.06 -12.02 -8.39
N THR A 106 -21.53 -11.44 -9.49
CA THR A 106 -22.44 -12.06 -10.43
C THR A 106 -21.70 -12.29 -11.74
N LEU A 107 -21.63 -13.55 -12.17
CA LEU A 107 -21.13 -13.93 -13.48
C LEU A 107 -22.28 -14.00 -14.46
N ILE A 108 -22.18 -13.27 -15.58
CA ILE A 108 -23.12 -13.28 -16.69
C ILE A 108 -22.41 -13.96 -17.87
N LEU A 109 -22.93 -15.07 -18.30
CA LEU A 109 -22.40 -15.83 -19.44
C LEU A 109 -22.80 -15.19 -20.77
N ALA A 110 -22.15 -15.60 -21.85
CA ALA A 110 -22.45 -15.10 -23.21
C ALA A 110 -23.92 -15.31 -23.61
N GLY A 111 -24.62 -16.31 -23.06
CA GLY A 111 -26.05 -16.56 -23.24
C GLY A 111 -26.98 -15.78 -22.31
N ASN A 112 -26.50 -14.78 -21.60
CA ASN A 112 -27.24 -14.01 -20.57
C ASN A 112 -27.63 -14.80 -19.31
N ASP A 113 -27.17 -16.04 -19.15
CA ASP A 113 -27.37 -16.80 -17.92
C ASP A 113 -26.56 -16.13 -16.79
N LYS A 114 -27.22 -15.90 -15.65
CA LYS A 114 -26.62 -15.24 -14.48
C LYS A 114 -26.35 -16.27 -13.39
N GLN A 115 -25.13 -16.26 -12.87
CA GLN A 115 -24.71 -17.08 -11.75
C GLN A 115 -24.15 -16.21 -10.62
N SER A 116 -24.72 -16.32 -9.42
CA SER A 116 -24.19 -15.65 -8.24
C SER A 116 -23.00 -16.44 -7.69
N LEU A 117 -21.88 -15.75 -7.52
CA LEU A 117 -20.65 -16.31 -6.97
C LEU A 117 -20.44 -15.81 -5.55
N THR A 118 -20.68 -16.67 -4.57
CA THR A 118 -20.40 -16.45 -3.14
C THR A 118 -19.59 -17.64 -2.62
N PRO A 119 -18.35 -17.79 -3.10
CA PRO A 119 -17.64 -19.03 -2.88
C PRO A 119 -17.09 -19.13 -1.47
N THR A 120 -17.66 -20.02 -0.68
CA THR A 120 -17.08 -20.49 0.59
C THR A 120 -16.23 -21.74 0.37
N TYR A 121 -16.60 -22.57 -0.61
CA TYR A 121 -15.90 -23.80 -0.99
C TYR A 121 -15.61 -23.83 -2.49
N PRO A 122 -14.59 -24.59 -2.94
CA PRO A 122 -14.33 -24.78 -4.35
C PRO A 122 -15.55 -25.31 -5.09
N THR A 123 -16.11 -24.51 -5.98
CA THR A 123 -17.32 -24.86 -6.74
C THR A 123 -17.02 -24.78 -8.23
N PRO A 124 -17.23 -25.85 -9.01
CA PRO A 124 -17.09 -25.79 -10.46
C PRO A 124 -18.20 -24.95 -11.09
N VAL A 125 -17.81 -24.00 -11.93
CA VAL A 125 -18.70 -23.10 -12.66
C VAL A 125 -18.51 -23.31 -14.15
N LYS A 126 -19.56 -23.72 -14.86
CA LYS A 126 -19.52 -23.79 -16.31
C LYS A 126 -19.54 -22.37 -16.89
N VAL A 127 -18.47 -21.98 -17.55
CA VAL A 127 -18.29 -20.62 -18.10
C VAL A 127 -18.58 -20.54 -19.59
N ASN A 128 -18.62 -21.69 -20.27
CA ASN A 128 -19.16 -21.92 -21.61
C ASN A 128 -19.41 -23.43 -21.83
N HIS A 129 -19.70 -23.86 -23.06
CA HIS A 129 -19.99 -25.25 -23.40
C HIS A 129 -18.82 -26.22 -23.13
N SER A 130 -17.58 -25.75 -23.18
CA SER A 130 -16.37 -26.58 -23.10
C SER A 130 -15.47 -26.27 -21.90
N THR A 131 -15.68 -25.14 -21.20
CA THR A 131 -14.79 -24.68 -20.14
C THR A 131 -15.51 -24.60 -18.81
N THR A 132 -14.88 -25.16 -17.78
CA THR A 132 -15.31 -25.06 -16.38
C THR A 132 -14.24 -24.29 -15.62
N ALA A 133 -14.60 -23.20 -14.95
CA ALA A 133 -13.77 -22.48 -14.01
C ALA A 133 -14.06 -22.94 -12.58
N ILE A 134 -13.20 -22.58 -11.64
CA ILE A 134 -13.39 -22.89 -10.21
C ILE A 134 -13.64 -21.58 -9.48
N ALA A 135 -14.76 -21.48 -8.79
CA ALA A 135 -15.04 -20.41 -7.87
C ALA A 135 -14.66 -20.83 -6.45
N GLN A 136 -13.74 -20.08 -5.80
CA GLN A 136 -13.30 -20.36 -4.43
C GLN A 136 -12.70 -19.10 -3.77
N ASN A 137 -12.92 -18.94 -2.48
CA ASN A 137 -12.29 -17.89 -1.67
C ASN A 137 -12.36 -16.48 -2.30
N GLY A 138 -13.56 -16.10 -2.80
CA GLY A 138 -13.75 -14.79 -3.44
C GLY A 138 -13.04 -14.65 -4.79
N ALA A 139 -12.74 -15.74 -5.48
CA ALA A 139 -12.10 -15.73 -6.77
C ALA A 139 -12.75 -16.69 -7.76
N LEU A 140 -12.77 -16.31 -9.03
CA LEU A 140 -13.10 -17.19 -10.17
C LEU A 140 -11.79 -17.49 -10.94
N ILE A 141 -11.42 -18.75 -11.00
CA ILE A 141 -10.15 -19.20 -11.58
C ILE A 141 -10.43 -19.98 -12.84
N TYR A 142 -9.98 -19.47 -13.97
CA TYR A 142 -10.02 -20.18 -15.24
C TYR A 142 -8.84 -21.18 -15.32
N PRO A 143 -9.04 -22.36 -15.91
CA PRO A 143 -7.94 -23.30 -16.12
C PRO A 143 -6.92 -22.70 -17.08
N SER A 144 -5.66 -22.71 -16.68
CA SER A 144 -4.56 -22.32 -17.58
C SER A 144 -4.47 -23.36 -18.70
N THR A 145 -4.60 -22.93 -19.95
CA THR A 145 -4.29 -23.78 -21.09
C THR A 145 -2.78 -23.79 -21.26
N PRO A 146 -2.06 -24.92 -21.08
CA PRO A 146 -0.67 -24.98 -21.51
C PRO A 146 -0.61 -24.63 -23.00
N ASN A 147 0.40 -23.83 -23.39
CA ASN A 147 0.67 -23.50 -24.80
C ASN A 147 1.04 -24.80 -25.57
N ILE A 148 0.04 -25.59 -25.90
CA ILE A 148 0.23 -26.71 -26.83
C ILE A 148 0.23 -26.09 -28.22
N ASN A 149 1.38 -26.18 -28.90
CA ASN A 149 1.51 -25.88 -30.31
C ASN A 149 0.49 -26.74 -31.09
N ILE A 150 -0.70 -26.22 -31.33
CA ILE A 150 -1.69 -26.88 -32.16
C ILE A 150 -1.39 -26.50 -33.59
N ASP A 151 -1.08 -27.54 -34.34
CA ASP A 151 -0.86 -27.62 -35.78
C ASP A 151 -1.82 -26.72 -36.58
N ILE A 152 -1.24 -25.96 -37.52
CA ILE A 152 -1.86 -24.82 -38.24
C ILE A 152 -2.73 -25.34 -39.42
N SER A 153 -3.47 -26.43 -39.25
CA SER A 153 -4.25 -27.04 -40.36
C SER A 153 -5.76 -26.94 -40.27
N GLN A 154 -6.30 -26.18 -39.30
CA GLN A 154 -7.75 -25.97 -39.26
C GLN A 154 -8.13 -24.59 -39.79
N LYS A 155 -8.88 -24.61 -40.88
CA LYS A 155 -9.54 -23.46 -41.53
C LYS A 155 -10.13 -22.50 -40.49
N GLN A 156 -9.76 -21.22 -40.59
CA GLN A 156 -10.34 -20.10 -39.84
C GLN A 156 -11.85 -19.98 -40.13
N GLN A 157 -12.66 -20.69 -39.34
CA GLN A 157 -14.02 -20.22 -39.11
C GLN A 157 -13.93 -18.98 -38.20
N PRO A 158 -14.76 -17.94 -38.39
CA PRO A 158 -14.82 -16.82 -37.48
C PRO A 158 -15.19 -17.37 -36.09
N GLU A 159 -14.21 -17.40 -35.20
CA GLU A 159 -14.37 -17.85 -33.80
C GLU A 159 -15.32 -16.85 -33.15
N ILE A 160 -16.56 -17.27 -32.88
CA ILE A 160 -17.48 -16.49 -32.04
C ILE A 160 -16.85 -16.44 -30.68
N VAL A 161 -16.20 -15.32 -30.38
CA VAL A 161 -15.51 -15.13 -29.10
C VAL A 161 -16.58 -14.89 -28.02
N GLU A 162 -16.96 -15.95 -27.34
CA GLU A 162 -17.86 -15.88 -26.20
C GLU A 162 -17.24 -15.00 -25.11
N LYS A 163 -17.94 -13.96 -24.71
CA LYS A 163 -17.50 -13.03 -23.64
C LYS A 163 -18.38 -13.20 -22.43
N ASN A 164 -17.75 -13.36 -21.31
CA ASN A 164 -18.41 -13.34 -20.00
C ASN A 164 -18.27 -11.95 -19.37
N THR A 165 -19.20 -11.60 -18.52
CA THR A 165 -19.19 -10.37 -17.74
C THR A 165 -19.24 -10.75 -16.27
N LEU A 166 -18.31 -10.19 -15.49
CA LEU A 166 -18.28 -10.33 -14.04
C LEU A 166 -18.59 -8.98 -13.41
N THR A 167 -19.56 -8.94 -12.50
CA THR A 167 -20.00 -7.71 -11.86
C THR A 167 -19.96 -7.82 -10.34
N THR A 168 -19.52 -6.75 -9.69
CA THR A 168 -19.58 -6.57 -8.23
C THR A 168 -20.59 -5.47 -7.90
N GLU A 169 -21.35 -5.66 -6.85
CA GLU A 169 -22.27 -4.66 -6.30
C GLU A 169 -21.59 -3.81 -5.23
N GLN A 170 -22.30 -2.83 -4.69
CA GLN A 170 -21.80 -2.01 -3.60
C GLN A 170 -21.43 -2.85 -2.38
N GLY A 171 -20.26 -2.58 -1.78
CA GLY A 171 -19.73 -3.32 -0.64
C GLY A 171 -19.16 -4.69 -0.98
N ASN A 172 -19.17 -5.09 -2.26
CA ASN A 172 -18.60 -6.35 -2.70
C ASN A 172 -17.28 -6.14 -3.43
N GLU A 173 -16.40 -7.11 -3.31
CA GLU A 173 -15.16 -7.22 -4.06
C GLU A 173 -15.01 -8.64 -4.61
N PHE A 174 -14.30 -8.81 -5.69
CA PHE A 174 -14.08 -10.14 -6.25
C PHE A 174 -12.81 -10.21 -7.08
N ARG A 175 -12.25 -11.42 -7.21
CA ARG A 175 -11.07 -11.66 -8.01
C ARG A 175 -11.39 -12.58 -9.19
N VAL A 176 -10.77 -12.32 -10.34
CA VAL A 176 -10.78 -13.27 -11.45
C VAL A 176 -9.35 -13.53 -11.90
N THR A 177 -9.01 -14.78 -12.14
CA THR A 177 -7.76 -15.20 -12.77
C THR A 177 -8.09 -15.78 -14.12
N PHE A 178 -7.60 -15.14 -15.19
CA PHE A 178 -7.82 -15.55 -16.58
C PHE A 178 -6.94 -16.76 -16.96
N GLU A 179 -7.22 -17.35 -18.12
CA GLU A 179 -6.49 -18.51 -18.64
C GLU A 179 -4.98 -18.28 -18.84
N ASP A 180 -4.59 -17.02 -19.06
CA ASP A 180 -3.20 -16.61 -19.25
C ASP A 180 -2.45 -16.33 -17.94
N GLY A 181 -3.11 -16.54 -16.80
CA GLY A 181 -2.59 -16.26 -15.47
C GLY A 181 -2.69 -14.79 -15.03
N THR A 182 -3.24 -13.90 -15.87
CA THR A 182 -3.55 -12.52 -15.46
C THR A 182 -4.61 -12.53 -14.37
N THR A 183 -4.35 -11.80 -13.29
CA THR A 183 -5.29 -11.68 -12.17
C THR A 183 -5.84 -10.26 -12.10
N VAL A 184 -7.14 -10.14 -11.91
CA VAL A 184 -7.85 -8.86 -11.77
C VAL A 184 -8.64 -8.88 -10.48
N HIS A 185 -8.44 -7.86 -9.63
CA HIS A 185 -9.22 -7.61 -8.44
C HIS A 185 -10.21 -6.50 -8.72
N LEU A 186 -11.49 -6.82 -8.69
CA LEU A 186 -12.58 -5.88 -8.88
C LEU A 186 -12.96 -5.26 -7.55
N ASN A 187 -13.02 -3.94 -7.51
CA ASN A 187 -13.61 -3.19 -6.41
C ASN A 187 -15.15 -3.19 -6.53
N TYR A 188 -15.85 -2.52 -5.62
CA TYR A 188 -17.31 -2.42 -5.64
C TYR A 188 -17.83 -1.73 -6.93
N ASN A 189 -19.11 -1.96 -7.27
CA ASN A 189 -19.78 -1.37 -8.43
C ASN A 189 -18.96 -1.45 -9.73
N THR A 190 -18.31 -2.57 -9.94
CA THR A 190 -17.37 -2.76 -11.05
C THR A 190 -17.85 -3.87 -11.97
N GLU A 191 -17.74 -3.63 -13.26
CA GLU A 191 -18.04 -4.57 -14.32
C GLU A 191 -16.79 -4.82 -15.17
N ILE A 192 -16.42 -6.09 -15.37
CA ILE A 192 -15.39 -6.47 -16.31
C ILE A 192 -15.95 -7.48 -17.31
N ARG A 193 -15.78 -7.21 -18.62
CA ARG A 193 -16.18 -8.10 -19.70
C ARG A 193 -14.94 -8.60 -20.43
N TYR A 194 -14.83 -9.89 -20.58
CA TYR A 194 -13.65 -10.55 -21.11
C TYR A 194 -14.02 -11.85 -21.84
N PRO A 195 -13.21 -12.32 -22.80
CA PRO A 195 -13.42 -13.59 -23.46
C PRO A 195 -12.99 -14.75 -22.54
N VAL A 196 -13.63 -15.90 -22.62
CA VAL A 196 -13.22 -17.12 -21.92
C VAL A 196 -11.79 -17.51 -22.30
N LYS A 197 -11.41 -17.25 -23.57
CA LYS A 197 -10.08 -17.48 -24.10
C LYS A 197 -9.61 -16.26 -24.91
N PHE A 198 -8.40 -15.79 -24.66
CA PHE A 198 -7.83 -14.65 -25.38
C PHE A 198 -7.38 -15.06 -26.79
N SER A 199 -7.38 -14.08 -27.70
CA SER A 199 -6.92 -14.33 -29.06
C SER A 199 -5.39 -14.60 -29.11
N LYS A 200 -4.93 -15.18 -30.22
CA LYS A 200 -3.50 -15.48 -30.44
C LYS A 200 -2.62 -14.23 -30.56
N THR A 201 -3.20 -13.07 -30.84
CA THR A 201 -2.44 -11.83 -31.12
C THR A 201 -2.57 -10.76 -30.03
N LYS A 202 -3.66 -10.78 -29.26
CA LYS A 202 -3.94 -9.77 -28.23
C LYS A 202 -4.85 -10.32 -27.14
N ARG A 203 -4.74 -9.75 -25.96
CA ARG A 203 -5.61 -10.01 -24.82
C ARG A 203 -6.41 -8.75 -24.55
N THR A 204 -7.72 -8.82 -24.46
CA THR A 204 -8.58 -7.63 -24.29
C THR A 204 -9.65 -7.87 -23.25
N ALA A 205 -9.73 -6.98 -22.28
CA ALA A 205 -10.82 -6.88 -21.31
C ALA A 205 -11.43 -5.47 -21.35
N TYR A 206 -12.72 -5.38 -21.06
CA TYR A 206 -13.47 -4.12 -21.01
C TYR A 206 -13.83 -3.86 -19.53
N LEU A 207 -13.51 -2.68 -19.03
CA LEU A 207 -13.72 -2.31 -17.64
C LEU A 207 -14.62 -1.09 -17.52
N LYS A 208 -15.56 -1.17 -16.57
CA LYS A 208 -16.32 -0.05 -16.03
C LYS A 208 -16.30 -0.16 -14.51
N GLY A 209 -15.83 0.87 -13.82
CA GLY A 209 -15.63 0.86 -12.38
C GLY A 209 -14.14 0.90 -12.01
N GLU A 210 -13.74 0.21 -10.96
CA GLU A 210 -12.36 0.19 -10.48
C GLU A 210 -11.83 -1.23 -10.32
N ALA A 211 -10.65 -1.48 -10.90
CA ALA A 211 -9.99 -2.76 -10.77
C ALA A 211 -8.46 -2.65 -10.74
N TYR A 212 -7.85 -3.49 -9.94
CA TYR A 212 -6.41 -3.69 -9.90
C TYR A 212 -6.02 -4.88 -10.77
N PHE A 213 -5.13 -4.65 -11.71
CA PHE A 213 -4.64 -5.63 -12.66
C PHE A 213 -3.23 -6.07 -12.31
N LYS A 214 -3.03 -7.38 -12.28
CA LYS A 214 -1.71 -8.03 -12.26
C LYS A 214 -1.58 -8.83 -13.55
N ILE A 215 -0.98 -8.22 -14.58
CA ILE A 215 -0.89 -8.79 -15.91
C ILE A 215 0.22 -9.84 -15.97
N ALA A 216 -0.12 -11.06 -16.39
CA ALA A 216 0.87 -12.09 -16.68
C ALA A 216 1.77 -11.66 -17.83
N LYS A 217 3.08 -11.92 -17.72
CA LYS A 217 4.05 -11.63 -18.78
C LYS A 217 3.78 -12.52 -19.99
N ASP A 218 3.53 -11.89 -21.13
CA ASP A 218 3.24 -12.56 -22.40
C ASP A 218 3.70 -11.65 -23.55
N ALA A 219 4.11 -12.24 -24.67
CA ALA A 219 4.46 -11.48 -25.88
C ALA A 219 3.25 -10.74 -26.48
N ARG A 220 2.03 -11.23 -26.25
CA ARG A 220 0.80 -10.59 -26.67
C ARG A 220 0.46 -9.41 -25.75
N PRO A 221 0.18 -8.23 -26.28
CA PRO A 221 -0.26 -7.09 -25.46
C PRO A 221 -1.61 -7.38 -24.80
N PHE A 222 -1.76 -6.87 -23.57
CA PHE A 222 -3.03 -6.82 -22.85
C PHE A 222 -3.64 -5.43 -22.97
N TYR A 223 -4.89 -5.37 -23.41
CA TYR A 223 -5.63 -4.13 -23.53
C TYR A 223 -6.74 -4.08 -22.48
N VAL A 224 -6.76 -3.01 -21.70
CA VAL A 224 -7.92 -2.64 -20.88
C VAL A 224 -8.63 -1.52 -21.58
N VAL A 225 -9.86 -1.79 -22.04
CA VAL A 225 -10.71 -0.83 -22.75
C VAL A 225 -11.72 -0.28 -21.77
N THR A 226 -11.77 1.04 -21.65
CA THR A 226 -12.72 1.78 -20.82
C THR A 226 -13.47 2.80 -21.68
N ASP A 227 -14.47 3.44 -21.15
CA ASP A 227 -15.17 4.58 -21.76
C ASP A 227 -14.27 5.84 -21.88
N GLN A 228 -13.20 5.92 -21.08
CA GLN A 228 -12.27 7.06 -21.04
C GLN A 228 -11.03 6.83 -21.92
N GLY A 229 -10.76 5.60 -22.37
CA GLY A 229 -9.59 5.29 -23.18
C GLY A 229 -9.16 3.83 -23.15
N ILE A 230 -8.01 3.56 -23.75
CA ILE A 230 -7.44 2.23 -23.88
C ILE A 230 -6.06 2.20 -23.27
N ILE A 231 -5.83 1.27 -22.34
CA ILE A 231 -4.55 1.01 -21.68
C ILE A 231 -3.95 -0.24 -22.34
N LYS A 232 -2.68 -0.16 -22.77
CA LYS A 232 -1.95 -1.28 -23.38
C LYS A 232 -0.76 -1.66 -22.49
N GLN A 233 -0.68 -2.94 -22.10
CA GLN A 233 0.39 -3.47 -21.25
C GLN A 233 0.87 -4.85 -21.71
N TYR A 234 2.08 -5.23 -21.29
CA TYR A 234 2.68 -6.53 -21.61
C TYR A 234 2.93 -7.43 -20.39
N GLY A 235 2.95 -6.85 -19.20
CA GLY A 235 3.19 -7.57 -17.93
C GLY A 235 3.61 -6.61 -16.84
N THR A 236 2.64 -6.10 -16.07
CA THR A 236 2.83 -5.09 -15.02
C THR A 236 1.63 -5.12 -14.09
N GLU A 237 1.74 -4.42 -12.98
CA GLU A 237 0.66 -4.25 -12.01
C GLU A 237 0.23 -2.78 -12.01
N PHE A 238 -1.07 -2.52 -12.06
CA PHE A 238 -1.63 -1.16 -12.07
C PHE A 238 -3.10 -1.17 -11.67
N ASN A 239 -3.57 -0.04 -11.17
CA ASN A 239 -4.99 0.19 -10.88
C ASN A 239 -5.62 1.05 -11.99
N VAL A 240 -6.86 0.73 -12.35
CA VAL A 240 -7.69 1.53 -13.27
C VAL A 240 -8.96 1.88 -12.54
N ASN A 241 -9.26 3.17 -12.47
CA ASN A 241 -10.49 3.69 -11.90
C ASN A 241 -11.20 4.56 -12.95
N THR A 242 -12.43 4.18 -13.31
CA THR A 242 -13.27 4.88 -14.26
C THR A 242 -14.43 5.60 -13.60
N PHE A 243 -14.50 5.61 -12.26
CA PHE A 243 -15.51 6.41 -11.57
C PHE A 243 -15.23 7.90 -11.84
N THR A 244 -16.19 8.60 -12.38
CA THR A 244 -16.15 10.06 -12.46
C THR A 244 -16.25 10.61 -11.05
N SER A 245 -15.17 11.24 -10.58
CA SER A 245 -15.26 12.06 -9.36
C SER A 245 -16.32 13.12 -9.63
N GLY A 246 -17.45 13.01 -8.93
CA GLY A 246 -18.46 14.08 -8.97
C GLY A 246 -17.79 15.39 -8.57
N ARG A 247 -17.75 16.33 -9.51
CA ARG A 247 -17.41 17.73 -9.26
C ARG A 247 -18.58 18.42 -8.58
#